data_5952157b329870726bf555bf84faf9f2
#
_entry.id   5952157b329870726bf555bf84faf9f2
#
_cell.length_a   1.000
_cell.length_b   1.000
_cell.length_c   1.000
_cell.angle_alpha   90.00
_cell.angle_beta   90.00
_cell.angle_gamma   90.00
#
_symmetry.space_group_name_H-M   'P 1'
#
loop_
_entity.id
_entity.type
_entity.pdbx_description
1 polymer ?
#
loop_
_entity_poly.entity_id
_entity_poly.type
_entity_poly.pdbx_seq_one_letter_code
_entity_poly.pdbx_strand_id
1 'polypeptide(L)'
;MVPNRIVVPVRLIAPRVRQSRVAVLMLCVLCHACSATQLPTAPSELLTGIVVYEHANFQGASAHLTGDISDLQKADGPCEHEESDEYSTTRIYNWNDCISSVRVAQGWSATLYRGTGYGDDSLEIVADVPNLQLVGHDCPKDGLNDCVSSVRVRKR
;
A
#
# COMPACT_ATOMS: atom_id res chain seq x y z
N MET A 1 -8.24 -61.61 -10.84
CA MET A 1 -9.08 -61.84 -9.63
C MET A 1 -8.84 -60.68 -8.68
N VAL A 2 -9.80 -59.76 -8.59
CA VAL A 2 -9.74 -58.61 -7.71
C VAL A 2 -10.77 -58.82 -6.60
N PRO A 3 -10.41 -58.76 -5.32
CA PRO A 3 -11.36 -58.99 -4.25
C PRO A 3 -12.28 -57.78 -4.05
N ASN A 4 -13.55 -58.12 -3.99
CA ASN A 4 -14.69 -57.25 -3.79
C ASN A 4 -14.67 -56.65 -2.36
N ARG A 5 -14.50 -55.36 -2.21
CA ARG A 5 -14.62 -54.68 -0.91
C ARG A 5 -16.09 -54.29 -0.66
N ILE A 6 -16.64 -54.91 0.34
CA ILE A 6 -17.97 -54.61 0.86
C ILE A 6 -17.91 -53.28 1.62
N VAL A 7 -18.66 -52.26 1.16
CA VAL A 7 -18.85 -50.98 1.85
C VAL A 7 -20.08 -51.09 2.73
N VAL A 8 -19.87 -51.03 4.04
CA VAL A 8 -20.95 -51.02 5.04
C VAL A 8 -21.36 -49.54 5.29
N PRO A 9 -22.63 -49.15 5.14
CA PRO A 9 -23.06 -47.80 5.43
C PRO A 9 -23.18 -47.58 6.94
N VAL A 10 -22.42 -46.61 7.46
CA VAL A 10 -22.55 -46.15 8.84
C VAL A 10 -23.76 -45.23 8.94
N ARG A 11 -24.79 -45.66 9.65
CA ARG A 11 -25.93 -44.81 10.01
C ARG A 11 -25.54 -43.90 11.17
N LEU A 12 -25.47 -42.61 10.91
CA LEU A 12 -25.37 -41.61 11.94
C LEU A 12 -26.73 -41.44 12.64
N ILE A 13 -26.80 -41.81 13.90
CA ILE A 13 -27.95 -41.54 14.78
C ILE A 13 -27.79 -40.15 15.35
N ALA A 14 -28.65 -39.24 14.95
CA ALA A 14 -28.73 -37.89 15.53
C ALA A 14 -29.41 -37.92 16.90
N PRO A 15 -28.87 -37.29 17.95
CA PRO A 15 -29.54 -37.18 19.21
C PRO A 15 -30.72 -36.23 19.12
N ARG A 16 -31.91 -36.70 19.49
CA ARG A 16 -33.12 -35.87 19.67
C ARG A 16 -32.94 -34.97 20.89
N VAL A 17 -32.68 -33.69 20.66
CA VAL A 17 -32.76 -32.67 21.69
C VAL A 17 -34.24 -32.38 22.01
N ARG A 18 -34.66 -32.76 23.22
CA ARG A 18 -35.98 -32.48 23.79
C ARG A 18 -36.06 -30.99 24.11
N GLN A 19 -36.81 -30.23 23.32
CA GLN A 19 -37.11 -28.82 23.65
C GLN A 19 -37.97 -28.76 24.88
N SER A 20 -37.36 -28.41 26.01
CA SER A 20 -38.10 -27.99 27.21
C SER A 20 -38.48 -26.53 27.05
N ARG A 21 -39.79 -26.28 26.86
CA ARG A 21 -40.36 -24.94 26.92
C ARG A 21 -40.38 -24.46 28.37
N VAL A 22 -39.35 -23.74 28.78
CA VAL A 22 -39.40 -22.94 29.99
C VAL A 22 -39.30 -21.50 29.53
N ALA A 23 -40.35 -20.76 29.86
CA ALA A 23 -40.45 -19.32 29.66
C ALA A 23 -39.31 -18.63 30.40
N VAL A 24 -38.52 -17.85 29.65
CA VAL A 24 -37.69 -16.77 30.16
C VAL A 24 -38.07 -15.51 29.41
N LEU A 25 -39.15 -14.94 29.84
CA LEU A 25 -39.41 -13.51 29.71
C LEU A 25 -38.49 -12.80 30.72
N MET A 26 -37.86 -11.72 30.28
CA MET A 26 -36.93 -10.81 30.97
C MET A 26 -35.44 -11.21 30.84
N LEU A 27 -34.78 -10.64 29.84
CA LEU A 27 -33.56 -9.79 29.98
C LEU A 27 -33.02 -9.38 28.62
N CYS A 28 -33.82 -8.67 27.84
CA CYS A 28 -33.35 -8.05 26.59
C CYS A 28 -33.30 -6.52 26.72
N VAL A 29 -32.67 -6.02 27.78
CA VAL A 29 -32.42 -4.57 27.90
C VAL A 29 -30.99 -4.41 28.43
N LEU A 30 -29.96 -4.75 27.67
CA LEU A 30 -28.57 -4.32 27.90
C LEU A 30 -27.64 -4.78 26.76
N CYS A 31 -28.05 -4.66 25.51
CA CYS A 31 -27.13 -4.78 24.37
C CYS A 31 -27.21 -3.53 23.50
N HIS A 32 -27.02 -2.35 24.09
CA HIS A 32 -26.77 -1.11 23.38
C HIS A 32 -25.31 -0.71 23.55
N ALA A 33 -24.40 -1.58 23.16
CA ALA A 33 -22.99 -1.23 22.97
C ALA A 33 -22.42 -2.10 21.86
N CYS A 34 -23.06 -2.08 20.68
CA CYS A 34 -22.34 -2.36 19.47
C CYS A 34 -21.52 -1.09 19.18
N SER A 35 -20.40 -0.94 19.88
CA SER A 35 -19.37 -0.01 19.48
C SER A 35 -18.92 -0.46 18.10
N ALA A 36 -19.44 0.20 17.07
CA ALA A 36 -18.82 0.15 15.77
C ALA A 36 -17.37 0.58 16.01
N THR A 37 -16.46 -0.37 15.95
CA THR A 37 -15.03 -0.08 15.87
C THR A 37 -14.87 0.70 14.57
N GLN A 38 -14.92 2.04 14.67
CA GLN A 38 -14.50 2.88 13.57
C GLN A 38 -13.05 2.49 13.32
N LEU A 39 -12.81 1.91 12.14
CA LEU A 39 -11.45 1.90 11.61
C LEU A 39 -10.92 3.32 11.78
N PRO A 40 -9.68 3.50 12.25
CA PRO A 40 -9.07 4.81 12.27
C PRO A 40 -9.08 5.32 10.82
N THR A 41 -10.03 6.20 10.52
CA THR A 41 -9.98 7.03 9.32
C THR A 41 -8.73 7.88 9.55
N ALA A 42 -7.64 7.53 8.87
CA ALA A 42 -6.47 8.37 8.86
C ALA A 42 -6.94 9.78 8.52
N PRO A 43 -6.50 10.80 9.26
CA PRO A 43 -6.93 12.17 9.01
C PRO A 43 -6.49 12.58 7.61
N SER A 44 -7.41 12.44 6.66
CA SER A 44 -7.26 12.87 5.26
C SER A 44 -7.32 14.39 5.11
N GLU A 45 -7.47 15.13 6.21
CA GLU A 45 -7.90 16.53 6.13
C GLU A 45 -6.78 17.56 6.07
N LEU A 46 -5.50 17.17 6.08
CA LEU A 46 -4.39 18.13 6.10
C LEU A 46 -3.29 17.86 5.07
N LEU A 47 -3.47 16.90 4.17
CA LEU A 47 -2.47 16.64 3.14
C LEU A 47 -2.60 17.69 2.01
N THR A 48 -1.59 18.53 1.88
CA THR A 48 -1.31 19.30 0.67
C THR A 48 -0.22 18.56 -0.08
N GLY A 49 -0.25 18.55 -1.42
CA GLY A 49 0.78 17.86 -2.18
C GLY A 49 0.60 16.35 -2.22
N ILE A 50 1.70 15.62 -2.07
CA ILE A 50 1.73 14.16 -2.09
C ILE A 50 2.56 13.61 -0.93
N VAL A 51 2.32 12.34 -0.56
CA VAL A 51 3.21 11.58 0.31
C VAL A 51 3.73 10.38 -0.45
N VAL A 52 5.04 10.26 -0.57
CA VAL A 52 5.72 9.11 -1.19
C VAL A 52 6.13 8.12 -0.10
N TYR A 53 6.15 6.84 -0.46
CA TYR A 53 6.48 5.73 0.46
C TYR A 53 7.48 4.78 -0.17
N GLU A 54 8.40 4.28 0.65
CA GLU A 54 9.43 3.31 0.30
C GLU A 54 8.83 1.98 -0.18
N HIS A 55 7.72 1.54 0.41
CA HIS A 55 7.12 0.24 0.09
C HIS A 55 5.71 0.40 -0.47
N ALA A 56 5.24 -0.64 -1.17
CA ALA A 56 3.86 -0.72 -1.64
C ALA A 56 2.86 -0.65 -0.45
N ASN A 57 1.60 -0.31 -0.75
CA ASN A 57 0.51 -0.18 0.22
C ASN A 57 0.77 0.86 1.32
N PHE A 58 1.53 1.93 0.97
CA PHE A 58 1.81 3.05 1.87
C PHE A 58 2.57 2.64 3.14
N GLN A 59 3.52 1.72 2.99
CA GLN A 59 4.35 1.20 4.06
C GLN A 59 5.79 1.71 3.93
N GLY A 60 6.60 1.44 4.98
CA GLY A 60 8.01 1.86 5.05
C GLY A 60 8.18 3.32 5.41
N ALA A 61 9.36 3.86 5.11
CA ALA A 61 9.64 5.28 5.28
C ALA A 61 8.78 6.11 4.34
N SER A 62 8.54 7.38 4.70
CA SER A 62 7.71 8.27 3.90
C SER A 62 8.24 9.70 3.88
N ALA A 63 7.98 10.42 2.78
CA ALA A 63 8.28 11.85 2.65
C ALA A 63 7.07 12.61 2.11
N HIS A 64 6.82 13.79 2.68
CA HIS A 64 5.75 14.69 2.25
C HIS A 64 6.33 15.74 1.30
N LEU A 65 5.85 15.73 0.06
CA LEU A 65 6.30 16.62 -1.02
C LEU A 65 5.20 17.62 -1.35
N THR A 66 5.49 18.91 -1.21
CA THR A 66 4.56 20.00 -1.54
C THR A 66 5.02 20.83 -2.74
N GLY A 67 6.15 20.50 -3.31
CA GLY A 67 6.77 21.17 -4.46
C GLY A 67 7.59 20.22 -5.31
N ASP A 68 8.16 20.77 -6.37
CA ASP A 68 8.95 20.03 -7.35
C ASP A 68 10.31 19.62 -6.77
N ILE A 69 10.72 18.39 -7.08
CA ILE A 69 12.07 17.87 -6.83
C ILE A 69 12.66 17.44 -8.17
N SER A 70 13.64 18.16 -8.66
CA SER A 70 14.28 17.88 -9.94
C SER A 70 15.28 16.71 -9.89
N ASP A 71 15.71 16.33 -8.68
CA ASP A 71 16.73 15.30 -8.48
C ASP A 71 16.55 14.64 -7.12
N LEU A 72 15.98 13.44 -7.11
CA LEU A 72 15.75 12.66 -5.89
C LEU A 72 17.03 12.05 -5.32
N GLN A 73 18.15 12.03 -6.07
CA GLN A 73 19.45 11.64 -5.53
C GLN A 73 19.95 12.64 -4.47
N LYS A 74 19.48 13.89 -4.53
CA LYS A 74 19.81 14.97 -3.57
C LYS A 74 18.79 15.10 -2.45
N ALA A 75 17.78 14.27 -2.43
CA ALA A 75 16.75 14.26 -1.37
C ALA A 75 17.05 13.11 -0.41
N ASP A 76 17.44 13.43 0.83
CA ASP A 76 17.69 12.44 1.86
C ASP A 76 16.51 11.46 1.96
N GLY A 77 16.81 10.16 1.96
CA GLY A 77 15.81 9.11 1.90
C GLY A 77 16.27 7.79 2.52
N PRO A 78 15.43 6.75 2.45
CA PRO A 78 15.71 5.48 3.13
C PRO A 78 16.55 4.51 2.30
N CYS A 79 16.59 4.67 0.97
CA CYS A 79 17.23 3.68 0.11
C CYS A 79 18.72 3.91 -0.02
N GLU A 80 19.47 2.84 0.19
CA GLU A 80 20.91 2.83 0.12
C GLU A 80 21.37 2.75 -1.34
N HIS A 81 22.31 3.62 -1.70
CA HIS A 81 23.01 3.62 -2.99
C HIS A 81 24.51 3.62 -2.74
N GLU A 82 25.25 3.04 -3.66
CA GLU A 82 26.71 3.06 -3.62
C GLU A 82 27.26 3.99 -4.70
N GLU A 83 28.02 4.99 -4.29
CA GLU A 83 28.85 5.80 -5.19
C GLU A 83 30.30 5.35 -5.08
N SER A 84 30.87 4.91 -6.19
CA SER A 84 32.25 4.45 -6.24
C SER A 84 33.07 5.35 -7.15
N ASP A 85 34.19 5.81 -6.64
CA ASP A 85 35.27 6.40 -7.44
C ASP A 85 36.50 5.45 -7.50
N GLU A 86 37.59 5.91 -8.11
CA GLU A 86 38.81 5.10 -8.27
C GLU A 86 39.42 4.66 -6.93
N TYR A 87 39.11 5.35 -5.83
CA TYR A 87 39.78 5.18 -4.53
C TYR A 87 38.87 4.78 -3.39
N SER A 88 37.54 4.96 -3.55
CA SER A 88 36.59 4.72 -2.47
C SER A 88 35.20 4.33 -2.95
N THR A 89 34.48 3.64 -2.08
CA THR A 89 33.04 3.41 -2.22
C THR A 89 32.35 4.08 -1.03
N THR A 90 31.43 5.00 -1.34
CA THR A 90 30.64 5.71 -0.32
C THR A 90 29.18 5.27 -0.41
N ARG A 91 28.57 5.00 0.74
CA ARG A 91 27.13 4.73 0.82
C ARG A 91 26.38 6.02 1.04
N ILE A 92 25.39 6.25 0.20
CA ILE A 92 24.48 7.39 0.29
C ILE A 92 23.05 6.89 0.43
N TYR A 93 22.20 7.68 1.08
CA TYR A 93 20.81 7.33 1.33
C TYR A 93 19.92 8.44 0.77
N ASN A 94 19.06 8.10 -0.19
CA ASN A 94 18.22 9.08 -0.86
C ASN A 94 16.88 8.49 -1.35
N TRP A 95 16.05 9.31 -2.00
CA TRP A 95 14.76 8.90 -2.55
C TRP A 95 14.80 8.46 -4.01
N ASN A 96 15.95 8.52 -4.68
CA ASN A 96 16.07 8.07 -6.07
C ASN A 96 15.80 6.56 -6.15
N ASP A 97 15.01 6.15 -7.13
CA ASP A 97 14.67 4.73 -7.35
C ASP A 97 14.22 3.99 -6.07
N CYS A 98 13.40 4.67 -5.25
CA CYS A 98 13.03 4.22 -3.92
C CYS A 98 11.52 4.28 -3.67
N ILE A 99 10.74 4.84 -4.57
CA ILE A 99 9.32 5.10 -4.36
C ILE A 99 8.50 3.93 -4.90
N SER A 100 7.71 3.29 -4.01
CA SER A 100 6.85 2.15 -4.38
C SER A 100 5.35 2.44 -4.28
N SER A 101 4.94 3.48 -3.52
CA SER A 101 3.54 3.93 -3.46
C SER A 101 3.44 5.41 -3.14
N VAL A 102 2.31 6.03 -3.52
CA VAL A 102 2.10 7.47 -3.39
C VAL A 102 0.66 7.76 -2.96
N ARG A 103 0.49 8.64 -1.97
CA ARG A 103 -0.80 9.27 -1.65
C ARG A 103 -0.84 10.66 -2.25
N VAL A 104 -2.01 11.03 -2.78
CA VAL A 104 -2.24 12.33 -3.41
C VAL A 104 -3.34 13.07 -2.66
N ALA A 105 -3.03 14.25 -2.15
CA ALA A 105 -4.01 15.10 -1.47
C ALA A 105 -5.13 15.51 -2.43
N GLN A 106 -6.34 15.69 -1.89
CA GLN A 106 -7.47 16.14 -2.68
C GLN A 106 -7.17 17.49 -3.34
N GLY A 107 -7.42 17.59 -4.66
CA GLY A 107 -7.12 18.79 -5.44
C GLY A 107 -5.65 18.97 -5.81
N TRP A 108 -4.83 17.91 -5.69
CA TRP A 108 -3.45 17.91 -6.12
C TRP A 108 -3.19 16.84 -7.18
N SER A 109 -2.07 16.95 -7.87
CA SER A 109 -1.51 15.94 -8.76
C SER A 109 0.00 15.91 -8.63
N ALA A 110 0.60 14.81 -9.07
CA ALA A 110 2.04 14.73 -9.25
C ALA A 110 2.35 14.09 -10.61
N THR A 111 3.48 14.52 -11.20
CA THR A 111 4.08 13.83 -12.33
C THR A 111 5.38 13.21 -11.87
N LEU A 112 5.46 11.90 -11.94
CA LEU A 112 6.64 11.11 -11.61
C LEU A 112 7.47 10.90 -12.89
N TYR A 113 8.77 11.14 -12.84
CA TYR A 113 9.69 11.03 -13.96
C TYR A 113 10.79 10.01 -13.66
N ARG A 114 11.17 9.21 -14.67
CA ARG A 114 12.26 8.26 -14.56
C ARG A 114 13.64 8.91 -14.54
N GLY A 115 13.79 10.03 -15.23
CA GLY A 115 15.05 10.78 -15.28
C GLY A 115 15.09 11.94 -14.30
N THR A 116 16.29 12.33 -13.91
CA THR A 116 16.54 13.60 -13.22
C THR A 116 16.21 14.78 -14.12
N GLY A 117 15.95 15.95 -13.54
CA GLY A 117 15.62 17.15 -14.33
C GLY A 117 14.28 17.07 -15.07
N TYR A 118 13.39 16.16 -14.65
CA TYR A 118 12.08 15.91 -15.29
C TYR A 118 12.23 15.32 -16.68
N GLY A 119 13.26 14.51 -16.87
CA GLY A 119 13.56 13.81 -18.12
C GLY A 119 12.94 12.43 -18.18
N ASP A 120 13.08 11.80 -19.35
CA ASP A 120 12.60 10.47 -19.70
C ASP A 120 11.08 10.30 -19.58
N ASP A 121 10.62 9.04 -19.50
CA ASP A 121 9.20 8.72 -19.40
C ASP A 121 8.61 9.26 -18.08
N SER A 122 7.34 9.63 -18.15
CA SER A 122 6.63 10.17 -16.98
C SER A 122 5.21 9.66 -16.88
N LEU A 123 4.69 9.68 -15.66
CA LEU A 123 3.30 9.37 -15.34
C LEU A 123 2.70 10.45 -14.46
N GLU A 124 1.58 11.04 -14.91
CA GLU A 124 0.77 11.90 -14.04
C GLU A 124 -0.17 11.05 -13.19
N ILE A 125 -0.16 11.32 -11.88
CA ILE A 125 -1.06 10.71 -10.90
C ILE A 125 -1.92 11.78 -10.23
N VAL A 126 -3.21 11.48 -10.05
CA VAL A 126 -4.23 12.41 -9.51
C VAL A 126 -4.98 11.82 -8.33
N ALA A 127 -4.65 10.60 -7.94
CA ALA A 127 -5.23 9.84 -6.84
C ALA A 127 -4.17 8.91 -6.22
N ASP A 128 -4.48 8.36 -5.07
CA ASP A 128 -3.62 7.38 -4.39
C ASP A 128 -3.25 6.21 -5.30
N VAL A 129 -1.96 5.87 -5.31
CA VAL A 129 -1.41 4.71 -6.02
C VAL A 129 -0.75 3.79 -4.99
N PRO A 130 -1.42 2.71 -4.60
CA PRO A 130 -0.90 1.81 -3.57
C PRO A 130 0.27 0.94 -4.04
N ASN A 131 0.47 0.80 -5.33
CA ASN A 131 1.57 0.02 -5.88
C ASN A 131 1.97 0.54 -7.27
N LEU A 132 3.16 1.13 -7.36
CA LEU A 132 3.71 1.65 -8.60
C LEU A 132 4.16 0.56 -9.60
N GLN A 133 4.29 -0.71 -9.17
CA GLN A 133 4.51 -1.84 -10.09
C GLN A 133 3.36 -2.05 -11.07
N LEU A 134 2.15 -1.62 -10.69
CA LEU A 134 0.94 -1.84 -11.48
C LEU A 134 0.62 -0.68 -12.43
N VAL A 135 1.41 0.39 -12.40
CA VAL A 135 1.16 1.61 -13.16
C VAL A 135 2.42 2.12 -13.85
N GLY A 136 2.23 2.81 -14.97
CA GLY A 136 3.32 3.35 -15.76
C GLY A 136 3.89 2.35 -16.78
N HIS A 137 4.87 2.80 -17.54
CA HIS A 137 5.52 2.04 -18.59
C HIS A 137 7.02 1.90 -18.31
N ASP A 138 7.56 0.70 -18.49
CA ASP A 138 8.94 0.42 -18.82
C ASP A 138 10.08 0.88 -17.90
N CYS A 139 9.92 0.84 -16.61
CA CYS A 139 11.05 0.39 -15.82
C CYS A 139 11.25 -1.10 -16.07
N PRO A 140 12.47 -1.60 -16.23
CA PRO A 140 12.74 -2.80 -17.02
C PRO A 140 11.92 -4.04 -16.69
N LYS A 141 11.10 -4.04 -15.65
CA LYS A 141 10.21 -5.17 -15.29
C LYS A 141 8.93 -4.83 -14.50
N ASP A 142 8.84 -3.66 -13.84
CA ASP A 142 7.86 -3.49 -12.74
C ASP A 142 7.19 -2.10 -12.69
N GLY A 143 6.70 -1.59 -13.81
CA GLY A 143 6.02 -0.29 -13.85
C GLY A 143 6.96 0.85 -13.45
N LEU A 144 6.53 1.76 -12.58
CA LEU A 144 7.37 2.86 -12.04
C LEU A 144 7.93 2.55 -10.64
N ASN A 145 7.78 1.33 -10.14
CA ASN A 145 8.34 0.95 -8.85
C ASN A 145 9.87 1.06 -8.88
N ASP A 146 10.44 1.70 -7.84
CA ASP A 146 11.88 1.88 -7.67
C ASP A 146 12.58 2.42 -8.93
N CYS A 147 11.97 3.46 -9.54
CA CYS A 147 12.40 3.98 -10.84
C CYS A 147 12.11 5.48 -11.02
N VAL A 148 11.74 6.15 -9.96
CA VAL A 148 11.42 7.58 -10.01
C VAL A 148 12.63 8.37 -9.57
N SER A 149 13.10 9.27 -10.43
CA SER A 149 14.29 10.12 -10.19
C SER A 149 13.97 11.61 -10.05
N SER A 150 12.78 12.05 -10.47
CA SER A 150 12.31 13.42 -10.22
C SER A 150 10.78 13.48 -10.17
N VAL A 151 10.24 14.52 -9.51
CA VAL A 151 8.79 14.66 -9.25
C VAL A 151 8.38 16.11 -9.44
N ARG A 152 7.25 16.33 -10.12
CA ARG A 152 6.54 17.62 -10.10
C ARG A 152 5.25 17.48 -9.31
N VAL A 153 4.97 18.47 -8.45
CA VAL A 153 3.75 18.50 -7.61
C VAL A 153 2.95 19.74 -7.95
N ARG A 154 1.67 19.57 -8.25
CA ARG A 154 0.78 20.66 -8.70
C ARG A 154 -0.54 20.66 -7.94
N LYS A 155 -1.02 21.85 -7.60
CA LYS A 155 -2.41 22.05 -7.19
C LYS A 155 -3.28 22.12 -8.45
N ARG A 156 -4.38 21.36 -8.45
CA ARG A 156 -5.35 21.29 -9.55
C ARG A 156 -6.49 22.27 -9.36
#